data_b698cfad1942e1b5d96f2050262796b5
#
_entry.id   b698cfad1942e1b5d96f2050262796b5
#
_cell.length_a   1.000
_cell.length_b   1.000
_cell.length_c   1.000
_cell.angle_alpha   90.00
_cell.angle_beta   90.00
_cell.angle_gamma   90.00
#
_symmetry.space_group_name_H-M   'P 1'
#
loop_
_entity.id
_entity.type
_entity.pdbx_description
1 polymer ?
#
loop_
_entity_poly.entity_id
_entity_poly.type
_entity_poly.pdbx_seq_one_letter_code
_entity_poly.pdbx_strand_id
1 'polypeptide(L)'
;MATEGGACCGALYIAVDVGTSSVRTAVIDRDGRIVSFCSEEIRTWQPSNNMYEQSSDEVWSCLCTAVRKACSKVNKSNIRGIGCDATCSLVILDGNGNPVSVTPDQITKRNIILWLDHRAVKEAEFINAKGHDVLKYIGGKISPEMQAPKILWLKKNIDVERWKNISIFLDLPEFLTFKATGRITRSLCSVVCKFNYMGHSSQRINGNEQNSILYQMK
;
A
#
# COMPACT_ATOMS: atom_id res chain seq x y z
N MET A 1 4.73 18.45 41.23
CA MET A 1 3.30 18.74 41.11
C MET A 1 2.82 18.17 39.80
N ALA A 2 2.10 17.06 39.85
CA ALA A 2 1.52 16.44 38.66
C ALA A 2 0.32 17.30 38.24
N THR A 3 0.36 17.87 37.08
CA THR A 3 -0.79 18.56 36.47
C THR A 3 -1.83 17.51 36.10
N GLU A 4 -2.94 17.53 36.84
CA GLU A 4 -4.13 16.73 36.54
C GLU A 4 -4.54 16.91 35.08
N GLY A 5 -4.72 15.76 34.38
CA GLY A 5 -5.14 15.72 32.98
C GLY A 5 -6.53 16.31 32.79
N GLY A 6 -6.59 17.58 32.43
CA GLY A 6 -7.82 18.20 31.97
C GLY A 6 -8.33 17.43 30.75
N ALA A 7 -9.55 16.90 30.82
CA ALA A 7 -10.23 16.23 29.73
C ALA A 7 -10.24 17.19 28.53
N CYS A 8 -9.55 16.81 27.43
CA CYS A 8 -9.55 17.55 26.18
C CYS A 8 -10.99 17.59 25.63
N CYS A 9 -11.72 18.68 25.88
CA CYS A 9 -13.10 18.89 25.42
C CYS A 9 -13.20 19.20 23.92
N GLY A 10 -12.07 19.21 23.19
CA GLY A 10 -11.97 19.58 21.78
C GLY A 10 -12.08 18.40 20.81
N ALA A 11 -12.18 18.73 19.53
CA ALA A 11 -12.12 17.74 18.44
C ALA A 11 -10.75 17.05 18.41
N LEU A 12 -10.78 15.73 18.25
CA LEU A 12 -9.61 14.87 18.15
C LEU A 12 -9.57 14.19 16.77
N TYR A 13 -8.37 13.88 16.33
CA TYR A 13 -8.12 13.19 15.06
C TYR A 13 -7.17 12.02 15.30
N ILE A 14 -7.33 10.95 14.53
CA ILE A 14 -6.44 9.80 14.56
C ILE A 14 -5.53 9.90 13.35
N ALA A 15 -4.22 9.88 13.58
CA ALA A 15 -3.20 9.75 12.55
C ALA A 15 -2.59 8.34 12.63
N VAL A 16 -2.59 7.64 11.50
CA VAL A 16 -1.98 6.30 11.36
C VAL A 16 -0.85 6.40 10.36
N ASP A 17 0.31 5.87 10.73
CA ASP A 17 1.49 5.77 9.87
C ASP A 17 1.95 4.29 9.85
N VAL A 18 1.86 3.67 8.68
CA VAL A 18 2.30 2.29 8.44
C VAL A 18 3.67 2.31 7.77
N GLY A 19 4.70 2.22 8.59
CA GLY A 19 6.08 2.10 8.14
C GLY A 19 6.45 0.65 7.77
N THR A 20 7.73 0.44 7.47
CA THR A 20 8.25 -0.89 7.08
C THR A 20 8.24 -1.90 8.25
N SER A 21 8.48 -1.43 9.48
CA SER A 21 8.64 -2.31 10.66
C SER A 21 7.56 -2.13 11.71
N SER A 22 6.71 -1.13 11.59
CA SER A 22 5.69 -0.85 12.61
C SER A 22 4.51 -0.07 12.06
N VAL A 23 3.35 -0.25 12.72
CA VAL A 23 2.21 0.66 12.65
C VAL A 23 2.26 1.59 13.83
N ARG A 24 2.24 2.89 13.57
CA ARG A 24 2.21 3.95 14.58
C ARG A 24 0.87 4.67 14.51
N THR A 25 0.27 4.90 15.66
CA THR A 25 -1.00 5.61 15.76
C THR A 25 -0.88 6.71 16.82
N ALA A 26 -1.25 7.92 16.45
CA ALA A 26 -1.38 9.04 17.35
C ALA A 26 -2.82 9.55 17.37
N VAL A 27 -3.30 9.93 18.55
CA VAL A 27 -4.49 10.79 18.70
C VAL A 27 -3.97 12.20 18.89
N ILE A 28 -4.40 13.12 18.05
CA ILE A 28 -3.95 14.51 18.03
C ILE A 28 -5.13 15.47 18.25
N ASP A 29 -4.87 16.61 18.85
CA ASP A 29 -5.82 17.71 18.97
C ASP A 29 -5.76 18.65 17.74
N ARG A 30 -6.57 19.72 17.75
CA ARG A 30 -6.61 20.72 16.67
C ARG A 30 -5.31 21.51 16.50
N ASP A 31 -4.52 21.60 17.58
CA ASP A 31 -3.24 22.32 17.58
C ASP A 31 -2.07 21.42 17.13
N GLY A 32 -2.35 20.14 16.77
CA GLY A 32 -1.35 19.16 16.36
C GLY A 32 -0.60 18.51 17.52
N ARG A 33 -1.05 18.70 18.78
CA ARG A 33 -0.42 18.07 19.94
C ARG A 33 -0.85 16.61 20.05
N ILE A 34 0.12 15.73 20.31
CA ILE A 34 -0.14 14.31 20.54
C ILE A 34 -0.74 14.13 21.93
N VAL A 35 -1.99 13.68 21.97
CA VAL A 35 -2.73 13.37 23.21
C VAL A 35 -2.46 11.94 23.67
N SER A 36 -2.33 11.01 22.71
CA SER A 36 -2.05 9.60 22.98
C SER A 36 -1.31 8.99 21.79
N PHE A 37 -0.49 7.98 22.05
CA PHE A 37 0.32 7.31 21.05
C PHE A 37 0.40 5.81 21.32
N CYS A 38 0.48 5.02 20.25
CA CYS A 38 0.75 3.59 20.31
C CYS A 38 1.54 3.16 19.07
N SER A 39 2.41 2.16 19.23
CA SER A 39 3.13 1.52 18.14
C SER A 39 3.02 0.00 18.29
N GLU A 40 2.78 -0.69 17.16
CA GLU A 40 2.77 -2.15 17.05
C GLU A 40 3.77 -2.57 15.98
N GLU A 41 4.57 -3.58 16.26
CA GLU A 41 5.55 -4.11 15.31
C GLU A 41 4.85 -4.93 14.21
N ILE A 42 5.40 -4.86 12.99
CA ILE A 42 4.99 -5.66 11.84
C ILE A 42 6.15 -6.54 11.42
N ARG A 43 5.85 -7.82 11.15
CA ARG A 43 6.84 -8.74 10.65
C ARG A 43 7.13 -8.51 9.17
N THR A 44 8.41 -8.50 8.82
CA THR A 44 8.90 -8.57 7.45
C THR A 44 9.61 -9.89 7.24
N TRP A 45 9.28 -10.60 6.17
CA TRP A 45 9.97 -11.80 5.72
C TRP A 45 10.89 -11.46 4.56
N GLN A 46 12.06 -12.05 4.56
CA GLN A 46 13.07 -11.91 3.51
C GLN A 46 13.41 -13.31 2.96
N PRO A 47 12.60 -13.83 2.00
CA PRO A 47 12.83 -15.18 1.45
C PRO A 47 14.13 -15.28 0.64
N SER A 48 14.64 -14.16 0.09
CA SER A 48 15.96 -14.05 -0.55
C SER A 48 16.53 -12.65 -0.43
N ASN A 49 17.77 -12.43 -0.85
CA ASN A 49 18.49 -11.16 -0.66
C ASN A 49 17.76 -9.92 -1.22
N ASN A 50 16.91 -10.06 -2.23
CA ASN A 50 16.23 -8.95 -2.89
C ASN A 50 14.70 -9.01 -2.74
N MET A 51 14.19 -9.91 -1.91
CA MET A 51 12.75 -10.11 -1.71
C MET A 51 12.35 -9.72 -0.30
N TYR A 52 11.35 -8.89 -0.17
CA TYR A 52 10.81 -8.42 1.12
C TYR A 52 9.30 -8.48 1.08
N GLU A 53 8.71 -9.24 2.01
CA GLU A 53 7.29 -9.57 2.01
C GLU A 53 6.64 -9.29 3.36
N GLN A 54 5.36 -8.95 3.33
CA GLN A 54 4.53 -8.79 4.52
C GLN A 54 3.15 -9.44 4.33
N SER A 55 2.41 -9.53 5.42
CA SER A 55 1.01 -9.99 5.44
C SER A 55 0.08 -8.80 5.61
N SER A 56 -0.85 -8.62 4.68
CA SER A 56 -1.86 -7.57 4.78
C SER A 56 -2.81 -7.77 5.97
N ASP A 57 -3.09 -9.02 6.34
CA ASP A 57 -3.91 -9.34 7.52
C ASP A 57 -3.19 -8.97 8.82
N GLU A 58 -1.86 -9.20 8.89
CA GLU A 58 -1.06 -8.80 10.05
C GLU A 58 -1.00 -7.27 10.16
N VAL A 59 -0.71 -6.56 9.06
CA VAL A 59 -0.70 -5.09 9.02
C VAL A 59 -2.03 -4.53 9.50
N TRP A 60 -3.15 -5.05 8.99
CA TRP A 60 -4.48 -4.62 9.39
C TRP A 60 -4.78 -4.90 10.88
N SER A 61 -4.39 -6.07 11.37
CA SER A 61 -4.55 -6.44 12.79
C SER A 61 -3.75 -5.52 13.71
N CYS A 62 -2.49 -5.24 13.36
CA CYS A 62 -1.63 -4.31 14.09
C CYS A 62 -2.21 -2.89 14.09
N LEU A 63 -2.73 -2.41 12.93
CA LEU A 63 -3.41 -1.12 12.83
C LEU A 63 -4.61 -1.04 13.78
N CYS A 64 -5.50 -2.04 13.72
CA CYS A 64 -6.67 -2.08 14.59
C CYS A 64 -6.29 -2.09 16.08
N THR A 65 -5.21 -2.80 16.43
CA THR A 65 -4.69 -2.86 17.80
C THR A 65 -4.10 -1.53 18.23
N ALA A 66 -3.26 -0.91 17.40
CA ALA A 66 -2.66 0.39 17.70
C ALA A 66 -3.72 1.48 17.88
N VAL A 67 -4.73 1.53 16.99
CA VAL A 67 -5.86 2.47 17.08
C VAL A 67 -6.65 2.26 18.39
N ARG A 68 -7.01 1.00 18.72
CA ARG A 68 -7.75 0.70 19.97
C ARG A 68 -6.96 1.14 21.20
N LYS A 69 -5.64 0.84 21.25
CA LYS A 69 -4.78 1.23 22.36
C LYS A 69 -4.62 2.75 22.46
N ALA A 70 -4.37 3.45 21.35
CA ALA A 70 -4.27 4.90 21.35
C ALA A 70 -5.58 5.58 21.80
N CYS A 71 -6.73 5.05 21.36
CA CYS A 71 -8.04 5.59 21.69
C CYS A 71 -8.57 5.19 23.09
N SER A 72 -7.88 4.30 23.82
CA SER A 72 -8.35 3.84 25.14
C SER A 72 -8.37 4.92 26.22
N LYS A 73 -7.54 5.96 26.06
CA LYS A 73 -7.34 7.03 27.03
C LYS A 73 -8.07 8.33 26.69
N VAL A 74 -8.88 8.33 25.62
CA VAL A 74 -9.59 9.53 25.15
C VAL A 74 -11.09 9.28 25.01
N ASN A 75 -11.86 10.37 25.08
CA ASN A 75 -13.29 10.29 24.77
C ASN A 75 -13.49 10.12 23.26
N LYS A 76 -13.92 8.93 22.85
CA LYS A 76 -14.12 8.58 21.46
C LYS A 76 -15.17 9.44 20.75
N SER A 77 -16.13 10.01 21.48
CA SER A 77 -17.14 10.92 20.91
C SER A 77 -16.52 12.22 20.37
N ASN A 78 -15.31 12.56 20.78
CA ASN A 78 -14.58 13.73 20.31
C ASN A 78 -13.79 13.46 19.02
N ILE A 79 -13.66 12.20 18.58
CA ILE A 79 -12.93 11.84 17.35
C ILE A 79 -13.76 12.28 16.14
N ARG A 80 -13.15 13.07 15.25
CA ARG A 80 -13.78 13.66 14.06
C ARG A 80 -13.29 13.06 12.75
N GLY A 81 -12.16 12.37 12.77
CA GLY A 81 -11.60 11.77 11.56
C GLY A 81 -10.40 10.91 11.85
N ILE A 82 -10.07 10.09 10.84
CA ILE A 82 -8.86 9.27 10.79
C ILE A 82 -8.17 9.51 9.46
N GLY A 83 -6.86 9.71 9.49
CA GLY A 83 -6.00 9.74 8.32
C GLY A 83 -4.98 8.61 8.39
N CYS A 84 -4.74 7.96 7.26
CA CYS A 84 -3.75 6.90 7.13
C CYS A 84 -2.71 7.30 6.10
N ASP A 85 -1.44 7.14 6.46
CA ASP A 85 -0.31 7.12 5.54
C ASP A 85 0.39 5.76 5.62
N ALA A 86 1.04 5.36 4.54
CA ALA A 86 1.74 4.09 4.49
C ALA A 86 2.86 4.09 3.44
N THR A 87 3.84 3.21 3.62
CA THR A 87 4.81 2.90 2.56
C THR A 87 4.10 2.36 1.31
N CYS A 88 4.60 2.74 0.13
CA CYS A 88 4.02 2.34 -1.15
C CYS A 88 4.38 0.89 -1.53
N SER A 89 3.81 -0.06 -0.82
CA SER A 89 3.99 -1.49 -1.04
C SER A 89 2.83 -2.08 -1.83
N LEU A 90 3.11 -3.06 -2.71
CA LEU A 90 2.09 -3.71 -3.54
C LEU A 90 1.34 -4.78 -2.74
N VAL A 91 0.03 -4.63 -2.62
CA VAL A 91 -0.88 -5.60 -1.98
C VAL A 91 -1.66 -6.36 -3.05
N ILE A 92 -1.68 -7.70 -2.94
CA ILE A 92 -2.31 -8.60 -3.91
C ILE A 92 -3.47 -9.34 -3.26
N LEU A 93 -4.66 -9.25 -3.87
CA LEU A 93 -5.89 -9.85 -3.35
C LEU A 93 -6.67 -10.57 -4.46
N ASP A 94 -7.53 -11.53 -4.04
CA ASP A 94 -8.54 -12.15 -4.89
C ASP A 94 -9.79 -11.25 -5.07
N GLY A 95 -10.78 -11.73 -5.81
CA GLY A 95 -12.05 -11.01 -6.05
C GLY A 95 -12.90 -10.79 -4.81
N ASN A 96 -12.65 -11.52 -3.73
CA ASN A 96 -13.34 -11.41 -2.44
C ASN A 96 -12.55 -10.54 -1.43
N GLY A 97 -11.37 -10.02 -1.83
CA GLY A 97 -10.50 -9.24 -0.97
C GLY A 97 -9.63 -10.07 -0.02
N ASN A 98 -9.48 -11.37 -0.27
CA ASN A 98 -8.58 -12.23 0.50
C ASN A 98 -7.15 -12.18 -0.05
N PRO A 99 -6.13 -12.38 0.81
CA PRO A 99 -4.74 -12.43 0.40
C PRO A 99 -4.44 -13.50 -0.64
N VAL A 100 -3.71 -13.14 -1.71
CA VAL A 100 -3.11 -14.09 -2.66
C VAL A 100 -1.61 -14.09 -2.47
N SER A 101 -1.01 -15.26 -2.19
CA SER A 101 0.41 -15.39 -1.90
C SER A 101 1.29 -14.91 -3.06
N VAL A 102 2.33 -14.13 -2.71
CA VAL A 102 3.35 -13.65 -3.65
C VAL A 102 4.60 -14.53 -3.64
N THR A 103 4.67 -15.49 -2.73
CA THR A 103 5.83 -16.36 -2.56
C THR A 103 5.76 -17.59 -3.47
N PRO A 104 6.91 -18.07 -3.97
CA PRO A 104 6.95 -19.35 -4.69
C PRO A 104 6.50 -20.54 -3.83
N ASP A 105 6.74 -20.50 -2.52
CA ASP A 105 6.40 -21.55 -1.56
C ASP A 105 4.91 -21.59 -1.15
N GLN A 106 4.07 -20.76 -1.76
CA GLN A 106 2.60 -20.71 -1.59
C GLN A 106 2.13 -20.37 -0.16
N ILE A 107 2.93 -19.71 0.66
CA ILE A 107 2.49 -19.23 1.97
C ILE A 107 1.47 -18.10 1.78
N THR A 108 0.18 -18.41 1.98
CA THR A 108 -0.95 -17.52 1.68
C THR A 108 -0.97 -16.23 2.49
N LYS A 109 -0.31 -16.19 3.64
CA LYS A 109 -0.27 -15.01 4.53
C LYS A 109 0.65 -13.90 4.04
N ARG A 110 1.53 -14.17 3.08
CA ARG A 110 2.48 -13.17 2.54
C ARG A 110 2.02 -12.72 1.16
N ASN A 111 1.29 -11.62 1.14
CA ASN A 111 0.65 -11.06 -0.06
C ASN A 111 1.01 -9.59 -0.30
N ILE A 112 2.02 -9.08 0.39
CA ILE A 112 2.57 -7.75 0.16
C ILE A 112 4.00 -7.89 -0.35
N ILE A 113 4.31 -7.22 -1.46
CA ILE A 113 5.68 -6.98 -1.93
C ILE A 113 6.06 -5.56 -1.51
N LEU A 114 7.07 -5.42 -0.64
CA LEU A 114 7.46 -4.13 -0.07
C LEU A 114 8.04 -3.19 -1.13
N TRP A 115 8.04 -1.90 -0.83
CA TRP A 115 8.61 -0.84 -1.68
C TRP A 115 10.09 -1.10 -1.98
N LEU A 116 10.88 -1.52 -0.99
CA LEU A 116 12.31 -1.82 -1.09
C LEU A 116 12.64 -3.18 -1.75
N ASP A 117 11.64 -3.94 -2.18
CA ASP A 117 11.82 -5.21 -2.85
C ASP A 117 12.30 -5.01 -4.29
N HIS A 118 13.41 -5.61 -4.64
CA HIS A 118 14.05 -5.50 -5.96
C HIS A 118 14.00 -6.81 -6.76
N ARG A 119 13.04 -7.72 -6.47
CA ARG A 119 12.86 -8.96 -7.24
C ARG A 119 12.64 -8.72 -8.74
N ALA A 120 12.07 -7.58 -9.12
CA ALA A 120 11.63 -7.24 -10.47
C ALA A 120 12.62 -6.39 -11.27
N VAL A 121 13.93 -6.45 -10.97
CA VAL A 121 14.97 -5.69 -11.71
C VAL A 121 14.94 -6.02 -13.20
N LYS A 122 14.88 -7.29 -13.59
CA LYS A 122 14.85 -7.72 -15.00
C LYS A 122 13.59 -7.24 -15.72
N GLU A 123 12.46 -7.20 -15.01
CA GLU A 123 11.20 -6.69 -15.55
C GLU A 123 11.27 -5.18 -15.75
N ALA A 124 11.89 -4.44 -14.84
CA ALA A 124 12.10 -3.00 -14.99
C ALA A 124 13.02 -2.69 -16.19
N GLU A 125 14.12 -3.44 -16.36
CA GLU A 125 15.02 -3.32 -17.51
C GLU A 125 14.29 -3.62 -18.83
N PHE A 126 13.47 -4.68 -18.87
CA PHE A 126 12.64 -5.03 -20.02
C PHE A 126 11.67 -3.91 -20.41
N ILE A 127 10.98 -3.30 -19.42
CA ILE A 127 10.05 -2.18 -19.66
C ILE A 127 10.82 -0.96 -20.17
N ASN A 128 11.97 -0.64 -19.56
CA ASN A 128 12.80 0.48 -19.95
C ASN A 128 13.31 0.35 -21.40
N ALA A 129 13.70 -0.86 -21.81
CA ALA A 129 14.17 -1.13 -23.17
C ALA A 129 13.07 -0.94 -24.24
N LYS A 130 11.77 -0.96 -23.87
CA LYS A 130 10.66 -0.72 -24.79
C LYS A 130 10.44 0.77 -25.12
N GLY A 131 10.98 1.69 -24.32
CA GLY A 131 10.92 3.11 -24.59
C GLY A 131 9.50 3.71 -24.52
N HIS A 132 8.63 3.22 -23.64
CA HIS A 132 7.25 3.72 -23.51
C HIS A 132 7.20 5.21 -23.17
N ASP A 133 6.25 5.92 -23.75
CA ASP A 133 6.07 7.38 -23.53
C ASP A 133 5.87 7.75 -22.06
N VAL A 134 5.26 6.88 -21.26
CA VAL A 134 5.08 7.10 -19.81
C VAL A 134 6.40 7.32 -19.08
N LEU A 135 7.51 6.79 -19.57
CA LEU A 135 8.84 6.95 -18.97
C LEU A 135 9.25 8.41 -18.88
N LYS A 136 8.81 9.26 -19.82
CA LYS A 136 9.07 10.72 -19.81
C LYS A 136 8.53 11.42 -18.56
N TYR A 137 7.46 10.88 -17.97
CA TYR A 137 6.76 11.45 -16.81
C TYR A 137 7.24 10.90 -15.47
N ILE A 138 8.12 9.88 -15.49
CA ILE A 138 8.63 9.20 -14.28
C ILE A 138 10.17 9.24 -14.20
N GLY A 139 10.79 10.29 -14.78
CA GLY A 139 12.24 10.49 -14.74
C GLY A 139 13.03 9.69 -15.78
N GLY A 140 12.39 9.22 -16.84
CA GLY A 140 13.02 8.53 -17.99
C GLY A 140 13.22 7.03 -17.80
N LYS A 141 13.05 6.50 -16.59
CA LYS A 141 13.21 5.07 -16.28
C LYS A 141 12.19 4.62 -15.24
N ILE A 142 11.65 3.40 -15.39
CA ILE A 142 10.89 2.75 -14.34
C ILE A 142 11.85 2.04 -13.37
N SER A 143 11.60 2.19 -12.07
CA SER A 143 12.33 1.52 -11.00
C SER A 143 11.71 0.14 -10.70
N PRO A 144 12.48 -0.89 -10.28
CA PRO A 144 11.94 -2.14 -9.77
C PRO A 144 11.06 -1.98 -8.53
N GLU A 145 11.15 -0.84 -7.85
CA GLU A 145 10.29 -0.48 -6.70
C GLU A 145 8.85 -0.14 -7.09
N MET A 146 8.60 0.17 -8.37
CA MET A 146 7.26 0.48 -8.87
C MET A 146 6.40 -0.77 -9.06
N GLN A 147 5.08 -0.58 -9.12
CA GLN A 147 4.13 -1.69 -9.12
C GLN A 147 4.13 -2.46 -10.44
N ALA A 148 4.28 -1.79 -11.59
CA ALA A 148 4.22 -2.44 -12.90
C ALA A 148 5.30 -3.53 -13.09
N PRO A 149 6.60 -3.32 -12.78
CA PRO A 149 7.60 -4.40 -12.83
C PRO A 149 7.27 -5.56 -11.89
N LYS A 150 6.79 -5.29 -10.67
CA LYS A 150 6.42 -6.32 -9.70
C LYS A 150 5.24 -7.18 -10.18
N ILE A 151 4.24 -6.56 -10.80
CA ILE A 151 3.11 -7.27 -11.40
C ILE A 151 3.58 -8.14 -12.57
N LEU A 152 4.48 -7.65 -13.42
CA LEU A 152 5.06 -8.43 -14.51
C LEU A 152 5.88 -9.61 -13.97
N TRP A 153 6.64 -9.41 -12.90
CA TRP A 153 7.36 -10.48 -12.22
C TRP A 153 6.40 -11.55 -11.69
N LEU A 154 5.32 -11.16 -11.01
CA LEU A 154 4.30 -12.09 -10.52
C LEU A 154 3.73 -12.94 -11.65
N LYS A 155 3.32 -12.31 -12.77
CA LYS A 155 2.80 -13.01 -13.95
C LYS A 155 3.74 -14.08 -14.48
N LYS A 156 5.07 -13.89 -14.41
CA LYS A 156 6.08 -14.80 -14.92
C LYS A 156 6.50 -15.89 -13.93
N ASN A 157 6.36 -15.66 -12.62
CA ASN A 157 7.02 -16.47 -11.60
C ASN A 157 6.07 -17.21 -10.65
N ILE A 158 4.78 -16.87 -10.61
CA ILE A 158 3.78 -17.65 -9.88
C ILE A 158 3.05 -18.59 -10.84
N ASP A 159 2.44 -19.65 -10.31
CA ASP A 159 1.67 -20.60 -11.14
C ASP A 159 0.42 -19.93 -11.75
N VAL A 160 -0.04 -20.51 -12.86
CA VAL A 160 -1.13 -19.97 -13.69
C VAL A 160 -2.45 -19.88 -12.89
N GLU A 161 -2.75 -20.84 -12.04
CA GLU A 161 -4.00 -20.86 -11.28
C GLU A 161 -4.00 -19.75 -10.23
N ARG A 162 -2.89 -19.54 -9.54
CA ARG A 162 -2.74 -18.42 -8.60
C ARG A 162 -2.82 -17.08 -9.31
N TRP A 163 -2.17 -16.95 -10.48
CA TRP A 163 -2.27 -15.72 -11.28
C TRP A 163 -3.72 -15.43 -11.68
N LYS A 164 -4.49 -16.44 -12.12
CA LYS A 164 -5.92 -16.28 -12.47
C LYS A 164 -6.78 -15.87 -11.28
N ASN A 165 -6.41 -16.27 -10.07
CA ASN A 165 -7.14 -15.93 -8.85
C ASN A 165 -6.91 -14.47 -8.41
N ILE A 166 -5.85 -13.81 -8.89
CA ILE A 166 -5.60 -12.40 -8.58
C ILE A 166 -6.63 -11.53 -9.31
N SER A 167 -7.31 -10.70 -8.55
CA SER A 167 -8.31 -9.76 -9.08
C SER A 167 -8.00 -8.31 -8.74
N ILE A 168 -7.26 -8.07 -7.64
CA ILE A 168 -7.08 -6.73 -7.10
C ILE A 168 -5.61 -6.51 -6.77
N PHE A 169 -5.05 -5.43 -7.34
CA PHE A 169 -3.75 -4.88 -6.97
C PHE A 169 -3.97 -3.50 -6.33
N LEU A 170 -3.53 -3.29 -5.10
CA LEU A 170 -3.61 -2.02 -4.39
C LEU A 170 -2.23 -1.56 -3.92
N ASP A 171 -2.05 -0.27 -3.79
CA ASP A 171 -0.99 0.27 -2.95
C ASP A 171 -1.40 0.14 -1.48
N LEU A 172 -0.45 0.02 -0.56
CA LEU A 172 -0.78 -0.24 0.86
C LEU A 172 -1.72 0.82 1.46
N PRO A 173 -1.56 2.14 1.23
CA PRO A 173 -2.53 3.12 1.73
C PRO A 173 -3.94 2.93 1.14
N GLU A 174 -4.06 2.48 -0.11
CA GLU A 174 -5.35 2.15 -0.73
C GLU A 174 -5.98 0.91 -0.09
N PHE A 175 -5.17 -0.10 0.22
CA PHE A 175 -5.62 -1.29 0.95
C PHE A 175 -6.18 -0.93 2.33
N LEU A 176 -5.51 -0.05 3.09
CA LEU A 176 -6.00 0.40 4.39
C LEU A 176 -7.36 1.09 4.27
N THR A 177 -7.53 1.96 3.27
CA THR A 177 -8.80 2.62 2.98
C THR A 177 -9.87 1.62 2.57
N PHE A 178 -9.54 0.64 1.72
CA PHE A 178 -10.45 -0.44 1.32
C PHE A 178 -10.91 -1.26 2.54
N LYS A 179 -10.01 -1.67 3.42
CA LYS A 179 -10.36 -2.43 4.64
C LYS A 179 -11.23 -1.62 5.60
N ALA A 180 -11.01 -0.31 5.68
CA ALA A 180 -11.78 0.56 6.57
C ALA A 180 -13.19 0.88 6.05
N THR A 181 -13.38 0.94 4.73
CA THR A 181 -14.62 1.47 4.11
C THR A 181 -15.39 0.45 3.26
N GLY A 182 -14.78 -0.66 2.89
CA GLY A 182 -15.31 -1.62 1.93
C GLY A 182 -15.33 -1.10 0.47
N ARG A 183 -14.75 0.08 0.19
CA ARG A 183 -14.77 0.70 -1.14
C ARG A 183 -13.39 0.60 -1.80
N ILE A 184 -13.35 0.13 -3.05
CA ILE A 184 -12.14 0.14 -3.89
C ILE A 184 -12.05 1.52 -4.54
N THR A 185 -11.63 2.53 -3.78
CA THR A 185 -11.32 3.86 -4.30
C THR A 185 -9.80 4.00 -4.40
N ARG A 186 -9.33 4.46 -5.57
CA ARG A 186 -7.91 4.59 -5.85
C ARG A 186 -7.45 6.03 -5.66
N SER A 187 -6.30 6.22 -5.07
CA SER A 187 -5.63 7.52 -5.06
C SER A 187 -5.06 7.81 -6.45
N LEU A 188 -5.35 8.99 -7.00
CA LEU A 188 -4.74 9.42 -8.26
C LEU A 188 -3.21 9.45 -8.16
N CYS A 189 -2.66 9.85 -7.01
CA CYS A 189 -1.23 9.84 -6.76
C CYS A 189 -0.65 8.41 -6.89
N SER A 190 -1.20 7.43 -6.17
CA SER A 190 -0.73 6.04 -6.24
C SER A 190 -0.86 5.45 -7.65
N VAL A 191 -1.98 5.70 -8.31
CA VAL A 191 -2.26 5.17 -9.65
C VAL A 191 -1.27 5.74 -10.68
N VAL A 192 -0.96 7.03 -10.62
CA VAL A 192 0.00 7.66 -11.54
C VAL A 192 1.43 7.33 -11.15
N CYS A 193 1.83 7.58 -9.88
CA CYS A 193 3.23 7.48 -9.47
C CYS A 193 3.72 6.04 -9.35
N LYS A 194 2.87 5.10 -8.89
CA LYS A 194 3.28 3.72 -8.60
C LYS A 194 2.83 2.71 -9.64
N PHE A 195 1.60 2.86 -10.17
CA PHE A 195 1.09 1.99 -11.24
C PHE A 195 1.37 2.54 -12.64
N ASN A 196 1.91 3.75 -12.76
CA ASN A 196 2.29 4.41 -14.03
C ASN A 196 1.10 4.53 -15.00
N TYR A 197 -0.09 4.81 -14.47
CA TYR A 197 -1.31 4.95 -15.25
C TYR A 197 -1.55 6.42 -15.63
N MET A 198 -1.61 6.70 -16.92
CA MET A 198 -1.77 8.05 -17.49
C MET A 198 -3.16 8.32 -18.06
N GLY A 199 -4.17 7.56 -17.66
CA GLY A 199 -5.54 7.67 -18.20
C GLY A 199 -6.27 9.00 -17.93
N HIS A 200 -5.73 9.83 -17.03
CA HIS A 200 -6.24 11.18 -16.74
C HIS A 200 -5.70 12.24 -17.72
N SER A 201 -4.64 11.94 -18.47
CA SER A 201 -4.14 12.89 -19.47
C SER A 201 -5.12 12.91 -20.64
N SER A 202 -5.61 14.11 -21.02
CA SER A 202 -6.51 14.34 -22.15
C SER A 202 -5.88 14.02 -23.50
N GLN A 203 -4.61 13.72 -23.55
CA GLN A 203 -3.94 13.15 -24.71
C GLN A 203 -4.29 11.65 -24.83
N ARG A 204 -5.49 11.37 -25.33
CA ARG A 204 -5.75 10.11 -26.04
C ARG A 204 -4.80 10.07 -27.24
N ILE A 205 -3.59 9.56 -27.03
CA ILE A 205 -2.65 9.35 -28.10
C ILE A 205 -3.32 8.34 -29.03
N ASN A 206 -3.93 8.85 -30.10
CA ASN A 206 -4.41 8.10 -31.28
C ASN A 206 -5.41 6.95 -31.02
N GLY A 207 -6.41 7.14 -30.15
CA GLY A 207 -7.56 6.21 -30.09
C GLY A 207 -7.28 4.81 -29.55
N ASN A 208 -6.03 4.46 -29.25
CA ASN A 208 -5.65 3.17 -28.70
C ASN A 208 -5.52 3.25 -27.18
N GLU A 209 -6.37 2.50 -26.47
CA GLU A 209 -6.31 2.29 -25.00
C GLU A 209 -5.01 1.59 -24.53
N GLN A 210 -4.06 1.35 -25.43
CA GLN A 210 -2.87 0.52 -25.27
C GLN A 210 -1.71 1.18 -24.49
N ASN A 211 -1.87 2.39 -23.95
CA ASN A 211 -0.76 3.18 -23.38
C ASN A 211 -0.51 3.00 -21.89
N SER A 212 -1.14 2.05 -21.23
CA SER A 212 -0.75 1.66 -19.87
C SER A 212 0.23 0.47 -19.97
N ILE A 213 1.36 0.57 -19.28
CA ILE A 213 2.31 -0.55 -19.14
C ILE A 213 1.56 -1.82 -18.71
N LEU A 214 0.56 -1.69 -17.85
CA LEU A 214 -0.26 -2.81 -17.36
C LEU A 214 -1.17 -3.42 -18.43
N TYR A 215 -1.65 -2.64 -19.40
CA TYR A 215 -2.47 -3.16 -20.51
C TYR A 215 -1.66 -4.01 -21.50
N GLN A 216 -0.40 -3.62 -21.75
CA GLN A 216 0.50 -4.37 -22.62
C GLN A 216 1.06 -5.66 -21.98
N MET A 217 0.77 -5.88 -20.70
CA MET A 217 1.13 -7.10 -19.96
C MET A 217 0.06 -8.20 -20.06
N LYS A 218 -1.09 -7.95 -20.72
CA LYS A 218 -2.08 -8.97 -21.05
C LYS A 218 -1.56 -9.88 -22.15
#